data_9f8855bd79d99511bfc5ffb27f18ca14
#
_entry.id   9f8855bd79d99511bfc5ffb27f18ca14
#
_cell.length_a   1.000
_cell.length_b   1.000
_cell.length_c   1.000
_cell.angle_alpha   90.00
_cell.angle_beta   90.00
_cell.angle_gamma   90.00
#
_symmetry.space_group_name_H-M   'P 1'
#
loop_
_entity.id
_entity.type
_entity.pdbx_description
1 polymer ?
#
loop_
_entity_poly.entity_id
_entity_poly.type
_entity_poly.pdbx_seq_one_letter_code
_entity_poly.pdbx_strand_id
1 'polypeptide(L)'
;MMTQELTSRDMQLQTLCDGVRKYTKARDYQKCVTMICEAMGEFPNAPEPHNLLGIVMEKEGDHAGAMRHFRAAYALDPTYLPARQNLDYYGTFYSRGGCAYDESDCPQEAPSPYEIEYDEKGIGHAVRRNPK
;
A
#
# COMPACT_ATOMS: atom_id res chain seq x y z
N MET A 1 -13.07 -15.77 23.08
CA MET A 1 -13.24 -14.82 21.99
C MET A 1 -12.05 -13.89 21.94
N MET A 2 -11.41 -13.85 20.80
CA MET A 2 -10.19 -13.09 20.67
C MET A 2 -10.45 -11.73 20.08
N THR A 3 -10.37 -10.71 20.90
CA THR A 3 -10.22 -9.37 20.41
C THR A 3 -8.78 -9.23 19.91
N GLN A 4 -8.62 -8.92 18.63
CA GLN A 4 -7.32 -8.57 18.14
C GLN A 4 -6.92 -7.22 18.71
N GLU A 5 -6.08 -7.26 19.72
CA GLU A 5 -5.44 -6.04 20.18
C GLU A 5 -4.29 -5.71 19.25
N LEU A 6 -4.26 -4.46 18.82
CA LEU A 6 -3.11 -3.96 18.05
C LEU A 6 -1.88 -4.00 18.95
N THR A 7 -0.79 -4.53 18.43
CA THR A 7 0.49 -4.51 19.15
C THR A 7 1.00 -3.08 19.24
N SER A 8 1.94 -2.84 20.17
CA SER A 8 2.61 -1.55 20.25
C SER A 8 3.27 -1.17 18.92
N ARG A 9 3.86 -2.17 18.24
CA ARG A 9 4.44 -1.99 16.91
C ARG A 9 3.40 -1.50 15.90
N ASP A 10 2.23 -2.15 15.86
CA ASP A 10 1.17 -1.79 14.92
C ASP A 10 0.65 -0.38 15.19
N MET A 11 0.51 0.00 16.46
CA MET A 11 0.09 1.35 16.84
C MET A 11 1.12 2.40 16.43
N GLN A 12 2.40 2.11 16.61
CA GLN A 12 3.47 3.03 16.20
C GLN A 12 3.51 3.21 14.69
N LEU A 13 3.34 2.12 13.93
CA LEU A 13 3.32 2.18 12.48
C LEU A 13 2.07 2.89 11.96
N GLN A 14 0.93 2.71 12.61
CA GLN A 14 -0.28 3.46 12.25
C GLN A 14 -0.12 4.96 12.54
N THR A 15 0.49 5.30 13.66
CA THR A 15 0.79 6.70 14.01
C THR A 15 1.73 7.31 12.98
N LEU A 16 2.71 6.55 12.50
CA LEU A 16 3.60 6.99 11.42
C LEU A 16 2.81 7.30 10.15
N CYS A 17 1.93 6.39 9.73
CA CYS A 17 1.10 6.59 8.53
C CYS A 17 0.26 7.86 8.64
N ASP A 18 -0.39 8.06 9.78
CA ASP A 18 -1.23 9.24 10.04
C ASP A 18 -0.41 10.52 10.01
N GLY A 19 0.77 10.50 10.63
CA GLY A 19 1.67 11.65 10.67
C GLY A 19 2.20 12.00 9.28
N VAL A 20 2.63 11.02 8.51
CA VAL A 20 3.13 11.26 7.15
C VAL A 20 2.01 11.81 6.27
N ARG A 21 0.80 11.27 6.37
CA ARG A 21 -0.36 11.81 5.64
C ARG A 21 -0.56 13.29 5.96
N LYS A 22 -0.55 13.65 7.24
CA LYS A 22 -0.74 15.01 7.70
C LYS A 22 0.34 15.95 7.18
N TYR A 23 1.61 15.58 7.36
CA TYR A 23 2.73 16.45 6.99
C TYR A 23 2.95 16.50 5.48
N THR A 24 2.59 15.46 4.75
CA THR A 24 2.60 15.48 3.28
C THR A 24 1.59 16.49 2.75
N LYS A 25 0.39 16.54 3.33
CA LYS A 25 -0.61 17.55 2.98
C LYS A 25 -0.14 18.97 3.29
N ALA A 26 0.63 19.13 4.37
CA ALA A 26 1.23 20.41 4.72
C ALA A 26 2.50 20.72 3.91
N ARG A 27 2.93 19.83 3.04
CA ARG A 27 4.15 19.90 2.23
C ARG A 27 5.43 19.99 3.08
N ASP A 28 5.38 19.47 4.29
CA ASP A 28 6.55 19.37 5.15
C ASP A 28 7.24 18.02 4.94
N TYR A 29 7.86 17.87 3.77
CA TYR A 29 8.48 16.62 3.37
C TYR A 29 9.71 16.27 4.20
N GLN A 30 10.44 17.27 4.67
CA GLN A 30 11.60 17.03 5.52
C GLN A 30 11.20 16.33 6.81
N LYS A 31 10.10 16.76 7.43
CA LYS A 31 9.59 16.12 8.63
C LYS A 31 9.12 14.69 8.34
N CYS A 32 8.47 14.48 7.21
CA CYS A 32 8.08 13.13 6.78
C CYS A 32 9.29 12.21 6.67
N VAL A 33 10.34 12.65 5.99
CA VAL A 33 11.56 11.85 5.80
C VAL A 33 12.21 11.52 7.16
N THR A 34 12.30 12.49 8.05
CA THR A 34 12.86 12.27 9.39
C THR A 34 12.09 11.20 10.16
N MET A 35 10.76 11.30 10.18
CA MET A 35 9.89 10.33 10.85
C MET A 35 10.04 8.94 10.24
N ILE A 36 10.07 8.86 8.92
CA ILE A 36 10.16 7.60 8.20
C ILE A 36 11.51 6.93 8.44
N CYS A 37 12.60 7.69 8.38
CA CYS A 37 13.95 7.14 8.61
C CYS A 37 14.10 6.60 10.02
N GLU A 38 13.55 7.28 11.03
CA GLU A 38 13.53 6.77 12.40
C GLU A 38 12.78 5.44 12.48
N ALA A 39 11.63 5.36 11.82
CA ALA A 39 10.85 4.12 11.80
C ALA A 39 11.55 2.98 11.05
N MET A 40 12.30 3.28 9.99
CA MET A 40 13.09 2.27 9.30
C MET A 40 14.16 1.68 10.20
N GLY A 41 14.78 2.49 11.03
CA GLY A 41 15.77 2.01 12.00
C GLY A 41 15.16 1.14 13.09
N GLU A 42 13.97 1.49 13.54
CA GLU A 42 13.26 0.76 14.61
C GLU A 42 12.56 -0.50 14.09
N PHE A 43 12.00 -0.43 12.88
CA PHE A 43 11.24 -1.54 12.28
C PHE A 43 11.78 -1.89 10.89
N PRO A 44 13.00 -2.44 10.79
CA PRO A 44 13.65 -2.64 9.49
C PRO A 44 12.94 -3.64 8.57
N ASN A 45 12.08 -4.49 9.11
CA ASN A 45 11.36 -5.48 8.33
C ASN A 45 9.91 -5.08 8.04
N ALA A 46 9.49 -3.88 8.45
CA ALA A 46 8.15 -3.40 8.22
C ALA A 46 8.02 -2.76 6.82
N PRO A 47 6.94 -3.05 6.08
CA PRO A 47 6.73 -2.43 4.77
C PRO A 47 6.28 -0.97 4.84
N GLU A 48 5.63 -0.56 5.91
CA GLU A 48 5.02 0.75 6.04
C GLU A 48 6.00 1.91 5.81
N PRO A 49 7.20 1.95 6.42
CA PRO A 49 8.12 3.06 6.19
C PRO A 49 8.55 3.18 4.73
N HIS A 50 8.83 2.06 4.06
CA HIS A 50 9.21 2.10 2.64
C HIS A 50 8.07 2.60 1.76
N ASN A 51 6.84 2.17 2.03
CA ASN A 51 5.67 2.64 1.30
C ASN A 51 5.50 4.15 1.44
N LEU A 52 5.62 4.66 2.66
CA LEU A 52 5.47 6.08 2.94
C LEU A 52 6.60 6.90 2.31
N LEU A 53 7.83 6.40 2.34
CA LEU A 53 8.94 7.10 1.69
C LEU A 53 8.74 7.17 0.18
N GLY A 54 8.22 6.11 -0.43
CA GLY A 54 7.85 6.13 -1.83
C GLY A 54 6.87 7.24 -2.17
N ILE A 55 5.84 7.43 -1.34
CA ILE A 55 4.85 8.51 -1.55
C ILE A 55 5.52 9.87 -1.47
N VAL A 56 6.35 10.10 -0.46
CA VAL A 56 7.07 11.37 -0.29
C VAL A 56 7.97 11.63 -1.49
N MET A 57 8.70 10.62 -1.97
CA MET A 57 9.56 10.75 -3.15
C MET A 57 8.77 11.09 -4.41
N GLU A 58 7.58 10.51 -4.60
CA GLU A 58 6.69 10.90 -5.71
C GLU A 58 6.30 12.38 -5.61
N LYS A 59 5.95 12.84 -4.41
CA LYS A 59 5.59 14.24 -4.19
C LYS A 59 6.77 15.18 -4.47
N GLU A 60 7.98 14.72 -4.25
CA GLU A 60 9.21 15.49 -4.53
C GLU A 60 9.70 15.31 -5.97
N GLY A 61 9.04 14.49 -6.77
CA GLY A 61 9.38 14.32 -8.17
C GLY A 61 10.40 13.20 -8.47
N ASP A 62 10.77 12.40 -7.48
CA ASP A 62 11.69 11.28 -7.66
C ASP A 62 10.90 9.97 -7.87
N HIS A 63 10.38 9.81 -9.09
CA HIS A 63 9.59 8.63 -9.43
C HIS A 63 10.41 7.33 -9.38
N ALA A 64 11.63 7.33 -9.87
CA ALA A 64 12.47 6.13 -9.87
C ALA A 64 12.78 5.66 -8.47
N GLY A 65 13.14 6.60 -7.57
CA GLY A 65 13.36 6.28 -6.15
C GLY A 65 12.10 5.79 -5.47
N ALA A 66 10.97 6.43 -5.76
CA ALA A 66 9.68 6.04 -5.19
C ALA A 66 9.34 4.59 -5.57
N MET A 67 9.46 4.23 -6.84
CA MET A 67 9.16 2.88 -7.30
C MET A 67 10.05 1.83 -6.65
N ARG A 68 11.33 2.16 -6.40
CA ARG A 68 12.23 1.25 -5.67
C ARG A 68 11.75 1.00 -4.25
N HIS A 69 11.25 2.03 -3.55
CA HIS A 69 10.75 1.88 -2.20
C HIS A 69 9.41 1.13 -2.16
N PHE A 70 8.52 1.37 -3.11
CA PHE A 70 7.28 0.58 -3.20
C PHE A 70 7.58 -0.90 -3.45
N ARG A 71 8.56 -1.21 -4.31
CA ARG A 71 8.99 -2.59 -4.52
C ARG A 71 9.63 -3.19 -3.28
N ALA A 72 10.41 -2.42 -2.54
CA ALA A 72 10.99 -2.87 -1.28
C ALA A 72 9.90 -3.21 -0.26
N ALA A 73 8.88 -2.35 -0.14
CA ALA A 73 7.75 -2.62 0.74
C ALA A 73 7.02 -3.90 0.33
N TYR A 74 6.77 -4.07 -0.95
CA TYR A 74 6.11 -5.26 -1.48
C TYR A 74 6.94 -6.53 -1.22
N ALA A 75 8.27 -6.43 -1.35
CA ALA A 75 9.17 -7.55 -1.09
C ALA A 75 9.18 -7.94 0.40
N LEU A 76 9.09 -6.96 1.29
CA LEU A 76 9.04 -7.21 2.73
C LEU A 76 7.73 -7.89 3.15
N ASP A 77 6.62 -7.49 2.56
CA ASP A 77 5.31 -8.07 2.85
C ASP A 77 4.40 -7.96 1.62
N PRO A 78 4.33 -9.02 0.79
CA PRO A 78 3.47 -9.01 -0.39
C PRO A 78 1.97 -8.87 -0.09
N THR A 79 1.55 -9.10 1.15
CA THR A 79 0.15 -8.96 1.57
C THR A 79 -0.19 -7.53 1.98
N TYR A 80 0.80 -6.64 2.06
CA TYR A 80 0.56 -5.25 2.42
C TYR A 80 -0.01 -4.49 1.22
N LEU A 81 -1.32 -4.30 1.22
CA LEU A 81 -2.06 -3.75 0.09
C LEU A 81 -1.63 -2.34 -0.33
N PRO A 82 -1.27 -1.41 0.59
CA PRO A 82 -0.84 -0.07 0.17
C PRO A 82 0.34 -0.06 -0.79
N ALA A 83 1.34 -0.93 -0.58
CA ALA A 83 2.49 -0.99 -1.47
C ALA A 83 2.07 -1.42 -2.89
N ARG A 84 1.20 -2.43 -2.99
CA ARG A 84 0.67 -2.88 -4.27
C ARG A 84 -0.16 -1.79 -4.94
N GLN A 85 -1.00 -1.10 -4.18
CA GLN A 85 -1.81 0.00 -4.70
C GLN A 85 -0.94 1.11 -5.26
N ASN A 86 0.13 1.48 -4.56
CA ASN A 86 1.02 2.54 -5.02
C ASN A 86 1.84 2.12 -6.25
N LEU A 87 2.30 0.87 -6.31
CA LEU A 87 2.96 0.35 -7.50
C LEU A 87 2.04 0.46 -8.72
N ASP A 88 0.77 0.12 -8.54
CA ASP A 88 -0.21 0.20 -9.61
C ASP A 88 -0.56 1.65 -9.95
N TYR A 89 -0.85 2.47 -8.95
CA TYR A 89 -1.27 3.85 -9.12
C TYR A 89 -0.21 4.70 -9.83
N TYR A 90 1.04 4.60 -9.39
CA TYR A 90 2.13 5.39 -9.95
C TYR A 90 2.81 4.73 -11.14
N GLY A 91 2.63 3.43 -11.32
CA GLY A 91 3.31 2.65 -12.35
C GLY A 91 2.51 2.41 -13.62
N THR A 92 1.23 2.80 -13.67
CA THR A 92 0.37 2.55 -14.82
C THR A 92 -0.42 3.79 -15.21
N PHE A 93 -0.87 3.82 -16.47
CA PHE A 93 -1.73 4.90 -16.97
C PHE A 93 -3.19 4.74 -16.55
N TYR A 94 -3.62 3.53 -16.22
CA TYR A 94 -5.02 3.19 -15.94
C TYR A 94 -5.17 2.69 -14.50
N SER A 95 -4.75 3.52 -13.56
CA SER A 95 -4.83 3.17 -12.14
C SER A 95 -6.18 3.56 -11.55
N ARG A 96 -6.64 2.79 -10.56
CA ARG A 96 -7.82 3.08 -9.79
C ARG A 96 -7.46 3.67 -8.43
N GLY A 97 -8.30 4.56 -7.94
CA GLY A 97 -8.09 5.19 -6.64
C GLY A 97 -6.99 6.23 -6.68
N GLY A 98 -6.27 6.36 -5.59
CA GLY A 98 -5.16 7.28 -5.45
C GLY A 98 -4.00 6.62 -4.74
N CYS A 99 -3.07 7.43 -4.25
CA CYS A 99 -1.97 6.88 -3.46
C CYS A 99 -2.49 6.39 -2.11
N ALA A 100 -1.89 5.33 -1.61
CA ALA A 100 -2.30 4.70 -0.37
C ALA A 100 -1.24 4.87 0.71
N TYR A 101 -1.56 5.66 1.74
CA TYR A 101 -0.73 5.80 2.94
C TYR A 101 -0.89 4.60 3.86
N ASP A 102 -2.10 4.05 3.92
CA ASP A 102 -2.41 2.85 4.69
C ASP A 102 -3.54 2.08 4.00
N GLU A 103 -3.97 0.98 4.61
CA GLU A 103 -4.98 0.12 4.01
C GLU A 103 -6.33 0.80 3.81
N SER A 104 -6.64 1.83 4.60
CA SER A 104 -7.90 2.57 4.47
C SER A 104 -8.00 3.34 3.15
N ASP A 105 -6.87 3.63 2.52
CA ASP A 105 -6.83 4.34 1.24
C ASP A 105 -6.92 3.39 0.04
N CYS A 106 -6.84 2.09 0.26
CA CYS A 106 -6.89 1.13 -0.82
C CYS A 106 -8.33 0.98 -1.33
N PRO A 107 -8.54 0.89 -2.66
CA PRO A 107 -9.86 0.65 -3.21
C PRO A 107 -10.40 -0.68 -2.70
N GLN A 108 -11.64 -0.69 -2.26
CA GLN A 108 -12.32 -1.94 -1.97
C GLN A 108 -12.78 -2.55 -3.30
N GLU A 109 -12.37 -3.80 -3.53
CA GLU A 109 -12.82 -4.49 -4.71
C GLU A 109 -14.30 -4.81 -4.58
N ALA A 110 -15.11 -4.21 -5.47
CA ALA A 110 -16.46 -4.67 -5.66
C ALA A 110 -16.39 -6.11 -6.19
N PRO A 111 -17.25 -7.03 -5.70
CA PRO A 111 -17.24 -8.38 -6.25
C PRO A 111 -17.40 -8.32 -7.75
N SER A 112 -16.47 -8.93 -8.47
CA SER A 112 -16.59 -9.04 -9.92
C SER A 112 -17.89 -9.79 -10.27
N PRO A 113 -18.67 -9.34 -11.27
CA PRO A 113 -19.83 -10.11 -11.72
C PRO A 113 -19.44 -11.40 -12.41
N TYR A 114 -18.16 -11.66 -12.60
CA TYR A 114 -17.65 -12.85 -13.27
C TYR A 114 -16.78 -13.65 -12.34
N GLU A 115 -16.92 -14.98 -12.43
CA GLU A 115 -16.03 -15.93 -11.81
C GLU A 115 -15.18 -16.58 -12.89
N ILE A 116 -13.99 -17.03 -12.53
CA ILE A 116 -13.17 -17.82 -13.43
C ILE A 116 -13.40 -19.29 -13.12
N GLU A 117 -13.93 -20.03 -14.09
CA GLU A 117 -14.05 -21.47 -14.03
C GLU A 117 -13.02 -22.09 -14.95
N TYR A 118 -12.39 -23.16 -14.51
CA TYR A 118 -11.39 -23.87 -15.30
C TYR A 118 -12.02 -25.14 -15.88
N ASP A 119 -11.80 -25.36 -17.18
CA ASP A 119 -12.26 -26.58 -17.83
C ASP A 119 -11.31 -27.75 -17.54
N GLU A 120 -11.63 -28.94 -18.11
CA GLU A 120 -10.82 -30.14 -17.92
C GLU A 120 -9.39 -29.99 -18.43
N LYS A 121 -9.14 -29.04 -19.32
CA LYS A 121 -7.82 -28.76 -19.89
C LYS A 121 -7.05 -27.70 -19.09
N GLY A 122 -7.65 -27.16 -18.00
CA GLY A 122 -7.04 -26.12 -17.20
C GLY A 122 -7.15 -24.73 -17.79
N ILE A 123 -8.01 -24.52 -18.79
CA ILE A 123 -8.20 -23.21 -19.41
C ILE A 123 -9.27 -22.46 -18.63
N GLY A 124 -8.95 -21.22 -18.23
CA GLY A 124 -9.88 -20.38 -17.49
C GLY A 124 -10.94 -19.76 -18.39
N HIS A 125 -12.18 -19.79 -17.93
CA HIS A 125 -13.32 -19.17 -18.60
C HIS A 125 -14.02 -18.24 -17.65
N ALA A 126 -14.34 -17.02 -18.10
CA ALA A 126 -15.12 -16.09 -17.33
C ALA A 126 -16.60 -16.46 -17.39
N VAL A 127 -17.18 -16.75 -16.24
CA VAL A 127 -18.58 -17.13 -16.09
C VAL A 127 -19.28 -16.10 -15.23
N ARG A 128 -20.47 -15.65 -15.68
CA ARG A 128 -21.24 -14.65 -14.93
C ARG A 128 -21.75 -15.25 -13.63
N ARG A 129 -21.49 -14.56 -12.51
CA ARG A 129 -22.06 -14.94 -11.22
C ARG A 129 -23.56 -14.74 -11.22
N ASN A 130 -24.26 -15.72 -10.68
CA ASN A 130 -25.67 -15.56 -10.40
C ASN A 130 -25.84 -14.65 -9.21
N PRO A 131 -26.55 -13.53 -9.34
CA PRO A 131 -26.85 -12.67 -8.19
C PRO A 131 -27.84 -13.41 -7.28
N LYS A 132 -27.48 -13.54 -6.03
CA LYS A 132 -28.42 -13.97 -4.99
C LYS A 132 -28.44 -12.93 -3.90
#